data_c781d277c69bcaa46bcd5e6bc343f1d9
#
_entry.id   c781d277c69bcaa46bcd5e6bc343f1d9
#
_cell.length_a   1.000
_cell.length_b   1.000
_cell.length_c   1.000
_cell.angle_alpha   90.00
_cell.angle_beta   90.00
_cell.angle_gamma   90.00
#
_symmetry.space_group_name_H-M   'P 1'
#
loop_
_entity.id
_entity.type
_entity.pdbx_description
1 polymer ?
#
loop_
_entity_poly.entity_id
_entity_poly.type
_entity_poly.pdbx_seq_one_letter_code
_entity_poly.pdbx_strand_id
1 'polypeptide(L)'
;MKKVFIFLLFPFTLAAQQADILIKNGKILDGTGNSWYYGDIAIQNGKIVGIGRSIKFTATKTIDATGLIVAPGFNDVHTHIEGEEKRQPTADNFIYDGVTSVVTGNCGGSQVNMANYFSMLDSLHLSINVASLIGHNDVRKTAMGSANRDPTEEEMKKMEAIVEQAMKDGAVGLSTGLIYIPGTYSKTEEVVRLAKVASAYHGVYASHMRDEGDSVTQDIEEAMHIGRESKMPVEISHFKLSGQQNWGRSKITVPMIIKAREEGFDVTIDQYPYTASSTSLSTLLPDWVLADGQDSIKARLAKPEIRKQVIKC
;
A
#
# COMPACT_ATOMS: atom_id res chain seq x y z
N MET A 1 27.21 -55.46 54.29
CA MET A 1 27.07 -54.00 54.27
C MET A 1 26.07 -53.61 53.15
N LYS A 2 24.83 -53.23 53.50
CA LYS A 2 23.82 -52.79 52.54
C LYS A 2 24.00 -51.28 52.29
N LYS A 3 24.34 -50.86 51.07
CA LYS A 3 24.41 -49.46 50.69
C LYS A 3 22.98 -48.95 50.40
N VAL A 4 22.54 -48.02 51.24
CA VAL A 4 21.26 -47.32 51.06
C VAL A 4 21.58 -46.13 50.14
N PHE A 5 21.01 -46.10 48.91
CA PHE A 5 21.04 -44.91 48.02
C PHE A 5 19.86 -44.02 48.37
N ILE A 6 20.12 -42.87 48.94
CA ILE A 6 19.08 -41.81 49.18
C ILE A 6 18.98 -41.01 47.90
N PHE A 7 17.88 -41.16 47.18
CA PHE A 7 17.50 -40.28 46.05
C PHE A 7 16.94 -38.96 46.62
N LEU A 8 17.74 -37.88 46.54
CA LEU A 8 17.24 -36.54 46.79
C LEU A 8 16.40 -36.10 45.63
N LEU A 9 15.07 -36.14 45.76
CA LEU A 9 14.10 -35.49 44.86
C LEU A 9 14.16 -33.98 45.10
N PHE A 10 14.86 -33.25 44.25
CA PHE A 10 14.74 -31.80 44.21
C PHE A 10 13.38 -31.45 43.60
N PRO A 11 12.52 -30.69 44.27
CA PRO A 11 11.30 -30.21 43.66
C PRO A 11 11.69 -29.20 42.58
N PHE A 12 11.55 -29.54 41.31
CA PHE A 12 11.53 -28.59 40.22
C PHE A 12 10.27 -27.75 40.37
N THR A 13 10.35 -26.60 41.03
CA THR A 13 9.30 -25.58 40.94
C THR A 13 9.36 -25.03 39.52
N LEU A 14 8.44 -25.47 38.64
CA LEU A 14 8.18 -24.78 37.40
C LEU A 14 7.66 -23.37 37.75
N ALA A 15 8.55 -22.41 37.85
CA ALA A 15 8.13 -21.01 37.92
C ALA A 15 7.37 -20.68 36.62
N ALA A 16 6.16 -20.15 36.76
CA ALA A 16 5.42 -19.66 35.60
C ALA A 16 6.24 -18.58 34.91
N GLN A 17 6.38 -18.67 33.59
CA GLN A 17 7.07 -17.66 32.81
C GLN A 17 6.35 -16.31 32.94
N GLN A 18 7.09 -15.22 32.99
CA GLN A 18 6.51 -13.87 33.05
C GLN A 18 6.23 -13.33 31.65
N ALA A 19 5.17 -12.56 31.52
CA ALA A 19 4.81 -11.81 30.33
C ALA A 19 4.34 -10.39 30.74
N ASP A 20 4.37 -9.45 29.82
CA ASP A 20 3.81 -8.13 30.03
C ASP A 20 2.29 -8.17 29.89
N ILE A 21 1.82 -8.88 28.86
CA ILE A 21 0.40 -9.03 28.52
C ILE A 21 0.09 -10.52 28.30
N LEU A 22 -1.01 -10.99 28.89
CA LEU A 22 -1.60 -12.30 28.63
C LEU A 22 -3.02 -12.11 28.10
N ILE A 23 -3.26 -12.48 26.86
CA ILE A 23 -4.59 -12.52 26.27
C ILE A 23 -5.12 -13.94 26.45
N LYS A 24 -6.30 -14.09 27.06
CA LYS A 24 -6.88 -15.39 27.42
C LYS A 24 -8.19 -15.64 26.70
N ASN A 25 -8.48 -16.93 26.46
CA ASN A 25 -9.76 -17.40 25.96
C ASN A 25 -10.13 -16.87 24.56
N GLY A 26 -9.18 -16.38 23.78
CA GLY A 26 -9.44 -15.79 22.50
C GLY A 26 -9.74 -16.82 21.41
N LYS A 27 -10.55 -16.43 20.43
CA LYS A 27 -10.70 -17.14 19.16
C LYS A 27 -9.59 -16.63 18.22
N ILE A 28 -8.47 -17.36 18.17
CA ILE A 28 -7.28 -16.95 17.47
C ILE A 28 -7.43 -17.21 15.97
N LEU A 29 -7.25 -16.18 15.16
CA LEU A 29 -7.13 -16.21 13.71
C LEU A 29 -5.75 -15.64 13.34
N ASP A 30 -4.79 -16.52 13.11
CA ASP A 30 -3.36 -16.16 13.07
C ASP A 30 -2.84 -15.65 11.72
N GLY A 31 -3.71 -15.59 10.70
CA GLY A 31 -3.35 -15.10 9.36
C GLY A 31 -2.64 -16.13 8.47
N THR A 32 -2.46 -17.38 8.93
CA THR A 32 -1.79 -18.44 8.14
C THR A 32 -2.66 -19.05 7.04
N GLY A 33 -3.95 -18.67 6.96
CA GLY A 33 -4.95 -19.28 6.07
C GLY A 33 -5.62 -20.52 6.68
N ASN A 34 -5.20 -20.97 7.86
CA ASN A 34 -5.84 -22.06 8.58
C ASN A 34 -7.09 -21.59 9.32
N SER A 35 -7.93 -22.57 9.72
CA SER A 35 -9.09 -22.29 10.56
C SER A 35 -8.67 -21.73 11.92
N TRP A 36 -9.50 -20.89 12.51
CA TRP A 36 -9.33 -20.37 13.85
C TRP A 36 -9.32 -21.47 14.92
N TYR A 37 -8.71 -21.19 16.05
CA TYR A 37 -8.71 -22.06 17.24
C TYR A 37 -8.82 -21.24 18.52
N TYR A 38 -9.27 -21.84 19.62
CA TYR A 38 -9.26 -21.20 20.92
C TYR A 38 -7.88 -21.33 21.56
N GLY A 39 -7.40 -20.23 22.15
CA GLY A 39 -6.11 -20.21 22.83
C GLY A 39 -5.85 -18.93 23.58
N ASP A 40 -4.70 -18.92 24.25
CA ASP A 40 -4.12 -17.79 24.94
C ASP A 40 -2.86 -17.31 24.20
N ILE A 41 -2.52 -16.03 24.34
CA ILE A 41 -1.32 -15.42 23.78
C ILE A 41 -0.58 -14.69 24.88
N ALA A 42 0.71 -14.99 25.07
CA ALA A 42 1.59 -14.28 25.97
C ALA A 42 2.53 -13.36 25.18
N ILE A 43 2.64 -12.11 25.62
CA ILE A 43 3.47 -11.08 25.00
C ILE A 43 4.45 -10.55 26.05
N GLN A 44 5.73 -10.49 25.69
CA GLN A 44 6.80 -9.93 26.51
C GLN A 44 7.74 -9.08 25.65
N ASN A 45 8.04 -7.87 26.11
CA ASN A 45 8.90 -6.93 25.37
C ASN A 45 8.46 -6.72 23.91
N GLY A 46 7.14 -6.58 23.69
CA GLY A 46 6.55 -6.38 22.36
C GLY A 46 6.59 -7.61 21.44
N LYS A 47 6.97 -8.78 21.94
CA LYS A 47 7.05 -10.02 21.17
C LYS A 47 6.12 -11.08 21.72
N ILE A 48 5.52 -11.87 20.83
CA ILE A 48 4.76 -13.06 21.21
C ILE A 48 5.75 -14.12 21.69
N VAL A 49 5.64 -14.53 22.97
CA VAL A 49 6.50 -15.54 23.61
C VAL A 49 5.78 -16.86 23.85
N GLY A 50 4.46 -16.91 23.65
CA GLY A 50 3.70 -18.14 23.75
C GLY A 50 2.32 -18.01 23.10
N ILE A 51 1.91 -19.05 22.40
CA ILE A 51 0.56 -19.22 21.85
C ILE A 51 0.14 -20.67 22.14
N GLY A 52 -1.05 -20.88 22.66
CA GLY A 52 -1.59 -22.22 22.86
C GLY A 52 -2.76 -22.25 23.81
N ARG A 53 -3.32 -23.44 24.01
CA ARG A 53 -4.43 -23.65 24.97
C ARG A 53 -3.85 -23.69 26.39
N SER A 54 -4.39 -22.84 27.28
CA SER A 54 -4.07 -22.85 28.72
C SER A 54 -2.58 -22.75 29.01
N ILE A 55 -1.88 -21.81 28.33
CA ILE A 55 -0.45 -21.56 28.56
C ILE A 55 -0.20 -21.06 29.99
N LYS A 56 0.93 -21.46 30.57
CA LYS A 56 1.27 -21.13 31.97
C LYS A 56 2.20 -19.90 32.01
N PHE A 57 1.56 -18.73 31.97
CA PHE A 57 2.23 -17.45 32.15
C PHE A 57 1.57 -16.67 33.26
N THR A 58 2.36 -15.88 34.00
CA THR A 58 1.89 -14.76 34.81
C THR A 58 2.13 -13.48 34.02
N ALA A 59 1.25 -12.48 34.13
CA ALA A 59 1.38 -11.26 33.36
C ALA A 59 1.03 -10.04 34.21
N THR A 60 1.65 -8.90 33.86
CA THR A 60 1.33 -7.59 34.45
C THR A 60 -0.09 -7.17 34.07
N LYS A 61 -0.50 -7.45 32.83
CA LYS A 61 -1.85 -7.17 32.31
C LYS A 61 -2.46 -8.45 31.72
N THR A 62 -3.65 -8.80 32.16
CA THR A 62 -4.43 -9.88 31.56
C THR A 62 -5.65 -9.30 30.84
N ILE A 63 -5.89 -9.75 29.62
CA ILE A 63 -7.05 -9.39 28.80
C ILE A 63 -7.88 -10.66 28.62
N ASP A 64 -9.12 -10.66 29.07
CA ASP A 64 -10.06 -11.74 28.76
C ASP A 64 -10.71 -11.48 27.39
N ALA A 65 -10.37 -12.32 26.43
CA ALA A 65 -10.89 -12.26 25.07
C ALA A 65 -12.03 -13.27 24.82
N THR A 66 -12.73 -13.68 25.88
CA THR A 66 -13.89 -14.57 25.73
C THR A 66 -14.93 -13.97 24.78
N GLY A 67 -15.28 -14.71 23.73
CA GLY A 67 -16.20 -14.26 22.69
C GLY A 67 -15.59 -13.31 21.63
N LEU A 68 -14.33 -12.94 21.78
CA LEU A 68 -13.61 -12.06 20.83
C LEU A 68 -12.72 -12.87 19.89
N ILE A 69 -12.47 -12.28 18.71
CA ILE A 69 -11.46 -12.74 17.76
C ILE A 69 -10.14 -12.02 18.12
N VAL A 70 -9.06 -12.79 18.16
CA VAL A 70 -7.70 -12.27 18.30
C VAL A 70 -6.96 -12.55 17.00
N ALA A 71 -6.55 -11.51 16.32
CA ALA A 71 -5.84 -11.58 15.04
C ALA A 71 -4.63 -10.65 15.06
N PRO A 72 -3.65 -10.85 14.14
CA PRO A 72 -2.66 -9.81 13.84
C PRO A 72 -3.34 -8.52 13.40
N GLY A 73 -2.70 -7.38 13.65
CA GLY A 73 -3.19 -6.11 13.10
C GLY A 73 -3.21 -6.15 11.57
N PHE A 74 -4.21 -5.53 10.97
CA PHE A 74 -4.34 -5.46 9.52
C PHE A 74 -3.33 -4.49 8.92
N ASN A 75 -2.90 -4.80 7.69
CA ASN A 75 -2.08 -3.91 6.87
C ASN A 75 -2.97 -3.34 5.77
N ASP A 76 -3.15 -2.02 5.76
CA ASP A 76 -3.82 -1.33 4.66
C ASP A 76 -2.77 -0.92 3.63
N VAL A 77 -2.81 -1.55 2.46
CA VAL A 77 -1.78 -1.39 1.42
C VAL A 77 -2.05 -0.19 0.52
N HIS A 78 -3.20 0.48 0.66
CA HIS A 78 -3.58 1.59 -0.19
C HIS A 78 -4.16 2.76 0.60
N THR A 79 -3.31 3.68 1.02
CA THR A 79 -3.71 4.86 1.79
C THR A 79 -3.13 6.15 1.23
N HIS A 80 -3.74 7.27 1.65
CA HIS A 80 -3.31 8.63 1.35
C HIS A 80 -3.32 9.43 2.65
N ILE A 81 -2.24 9.29 3.44
CA ILE A 81 -2.13 9.97 4.74
C ILE A 81 -1.29 11.26 4.68
N GLU A 82 -0.68 11.55 3.53
CA GLU A 82 0.23 12.66 3.35
C GLU A 82 -0.43 14.00 3.68
N GLY A 83 0.11 14.66 4.71
CA GLY A 83 -0.39 15.94 5.22
C GLY A 83 -1.39 15.81 6.37
N GLU A 84 -1.97 14.65 6.64
CA GLU A 84 -2.88 14.41 7.77
C GLU A 84 -2.15 13.90 9.01
N GLU A 85 -0.96 13.36 8.90
CA GLU A 85 -0.18 12.71 9.96
C GLU A 85 0.06 13.65 11.16
N LYS A 86 0.32 14.94 10.86
CA LYS A 86 0.52 15.97 11.87
C LYS A 86 -0.76 16.36 12.61
N ARG A 87 -1.90 16.22 11.97
CA ARG A 87 -3.21 16.57 12.54
C ARG A 87 -3.80 15.46 13.38
N GLN A 88 -3.52 14.20 13.00
CA GLN A 88 -4.10 13.00 13.62
C GLN A 88 -3.01 11.94 13.87
N PRO A 89 -2.00 12.20 14.71
CA PRO A 89 -0.92 11.24 14.95
C PRO A 89 -1.40 9.96 15.65
N THR A 90 -2.55 10.01 16.32
CA THR A 90 -3.18 8.84 16.96
C THR A 90 -3.75 7.86 15.95
N ALA A 91 -4.01 8.30 14.71
CA ALA A 91 -4.54 7.48 13.63
C ALA A 91 -5.78 6.66 14.02
N ASP A 92 -6.69 7.28 14.78
CA ASP A 92 -7.85 6.61 15.39
C ASP A 92 -8.74 5.90 14.37
N ASN A 93 -8.93 6.49 13.19
CA ASN A 93 -9.69 5.89 12.09
C ASN A 93 -9.12 4.54 11.62
N PHE A 94 -7.80 4.34 11.69
CA PHE A 94 -7.15 3.07 11.37
C PHE A 94 -7.19 2.11 12.56
N ILE A 95 -6.82 2.59 13.74
CA ILE A 95 -6.71 1.76 14.96
C ILE A 95 -8.05 1.15 15.34
N TYR A 96 -9.17 1.91 15.25
CA TYR A 96 -10.50 1.39 15.55
C TYR A 96 -11.01 0.36 14.54
N ASP A 97 -10.45 0.34 13.32
CA ASP A 97 -10.71 -0.72 12.34
C ASP A 97 -9.71 -1.89 12.44
N GLY A 98 -8.80 -1.85 13.44
CA GLY A 98 -7.79 -2.89 13.65
C GLY A 98 -6.60 -2.83 12.69
N VAL A 99 -6.46 -1.74 11.92
CA VAL A 99 -5.31 -1.48 11.06
C VAL A 99 -4.15 -0.97 11.91
N THR A 100 -3.00 -1.62 11.80
CA THR A 100 -1.78 -1.27 12.57
C THR A 100 -0.61 -0.85 11.68
N SER A 101 -0.73 -1.06 10.39
CA SER A 101 0.28 -0.68 9.40
C SER A 101 -0.39 -0.18 8.13
N VAL A 102 0.16 0.86 7.53
CA VAL A 102 -0.34 1.43 6.28
C VAL A 102 0.78 1.59 5.25
N VAL A 103 0.44 1.45 3.98
CA VAL A 103 1.30 1.83 2.86
C VAL A 103 0.70 3.07 2.21
N THR A 104 1.46 4.15 2.18
CA THR A 104 1.08 5.42 1.54
C THR A 104 1.95 5.70 0.32
N GLY A 105 1.83 6.88 -0.29
CA GLY A 105 2.52 7.17 -1.54
C GLY A 105 1.88 6.51 -2.75
N ASN A 106 0.59 6.18 -2.68
CA ASN A 106 -0.18 5.52 -3.73
C ASN A 106 -0.59 6.50 -4.85
N CYS A 107 -1.09 5.95 -5.95
CA CYS A 107 -1.63 6.71 -7.09
C CYS A 107 -0.66 7.76 -7.67
N GLY A 108 0.64 7.52 -7.59
CA GLY A 108 1.68 8.39 -8.13
C GLY A 108 2.00 9.63 -7.28
N GLY A 109 1.32 9.82 -6.15
CA GLY A 109 1.54 10.94 -5.22
C GLY A 109 2.32 10.52 -3.98
N SER A 110 3.42 11.21 -3.67
CA SER A 110 4.21 10.96 -2.46
C SER A 110 5.09 12.14 -2.09
N GLN A 111 5.67 12.11 -0.90
CA GLN A 111 6.82 12.96 -0.62
C GLN A 111 8.04 12.46 -1.42
N VAL A 112 8.72 13.38 -2.14
CA VAL A 112 9.88 13.00 -2.97
C VAL A 112 11.13 12.78 -2.13
N ASN A 113 11.30 13.53 -1.04
CA ASN A 113 12.39 13.33 -0.09
C ASN A 113 11.97 12.37 1.02
N MET A 114 12.17 11.06 0.78
CA MET A 114 11.76 10.00 1.70
C MET A 114 12.48 10.06 3.04
N ALA A 115 13.78 10.39 3.08
CA ALA A 115 14.53 10.50 4.33
C ALA A 115 13.91 11.55 5.26
N ASN A 116 13.58 12.73 4.73
CA ASN A 116 12.94 13.79 5.50
C ASN A 116 11.51 13.39 5.92
N TYR A 117 10.79 12.69 5.05
CA TYR A 117 9.43 12.24 5.36
C TYR A 117 9.42 11.24 6.51
N PHE A 118 10.24 10.20 6.45
CA PHE A 118 10.35 9.22 7.53
C PHE A 118 10.86 9.83 8.84
N SER A 119 11.85 10.73 8.77
CA SER A 119 12.31 11.45 9.97
C SER A 119 11.21 12.30 10.60
N MET A 120 10.35 12.90 9.80
CA MET A 120 9.17 13.63 10.29
C MET A 120 8.17 12.67 10.95
N LEU A 121 7.84 11.53 10.30
CA LEU A 121 6.94 10.52 10.86
C LEU A 121 7.44 9.98 12.20
N ASP A 122 8.72 9.67 12.31
CA ASP A 122 9.35 9.20 13.56
C ASP A 122 9.18 10.23 14.69
N SER A 123 9.30 11.52 14.38
CA SER A 123 9.13 12.59 15.36
C SER A 123 7.70 12.75 15.86
N LEU A 124 6.71 12.28 15.11
CA LEU A 124 5.28 12.38 15.46
C LEU A 124 4.82 11.27 16.41
N HIS A 125 5.60 10.20 16.58
CA HIS A 125 5.22 9.03 17.37
C HIS A 125 3.84 8.49 17.01
N LEU A 126 3.62 8.20 15.74
CA LEU A 126 2.34 7.70 15.23
C LEU A 126 1.92 6.40 15.92
N SER A 127 0.61 6.20 16.08
CA SER A 127 0.07 4.95 16.66
C SER A 127 0.07 3.77 15.70
N ILE A 128 0.42 3.98 14.43
CA ILE A 128 0.49 2.97 13.37
C ILE A 128 1.89 2.96 12.73
N ASN A 129 2.25 1.84 12.12
CA ASN A 129 3.45 1.76 11.27
C ASN A 129 3.12 2.31 9.88
N VAL A 130 4.10 3.00 9.28
CA VAL A 130 3.96 3.59 7.95
C VAL A 130 5.09 3.11 7.05
N ALA A 131 4.73 2.61 5.88
CA ALA A 131 5.63 2.45 4.74
C ALA A 131 5.15 3.38 3.61
N SER A 132 6.05 3.77 2.69
CA SER A 132 5.69 4.64 1.57
C SER A 132 6.25 4.14 0.26
N LEU A 133 5.45 4.25 -0.79
CA LEU A 133 5.90 4.16 -2.17
C LEU A 133 6.46 5.51 -2.61
N ILE A 134 7.36 5.52 -3.60
CA ILE A 134 7.72 6.74 -4.31
C ILE A 134 6.76 6.96 -5.49
N GLY A 135 6.10 8.11 -5.53
CA GLY A 135 5.08 8.43 -6.53
C GLY A 135 5.68 8.97 -7.82
N HIS A 136 5.45 8.29 -8.94
CA HIS A 136 5.88 8.69 -10.27
C HIS A 136 5.47 10.12 -10.65
N ASN A 137 4.22 10.51 -10.33
CA ASN A 137 3.70 11.83 -10.71
C ASN A 137 4.49 12.96 -10.05
N ASP A 138 4.84 12.81 -8.77
CA ASP A 138 5.66 13.82 -8.06
C ASP A 138 7.14 13.76 -8.46
N VAL A 139 7.67 12.57 -8.79
CA VAL A 139 9.00 12.43 -9.39
C VAL A 139 9.06 13.17 -10.72
N ARG A 140 8.10 12.93 -11.62
CA ARG A 140 7.99 13.57 -12.91
C ARG A 140 7.83 15.10 -12.77
N LYS A 141 6.94 15.54 -11.89
CA LYS A 141 6.71 16.95 -11.59
C LYS A 141 7.97 17.64 -11.06
N THR A 142 8.76 16.97 -10.24
CA THR A 142 10.04 17.49 -9.71
C THR A 142 11.11 17.61 -10.79
N ALA A 143 11.10 16.70 -11.76
CA ALA A 143 12.10 16.70 -12.85
C ALA A 143 11.77 17.69 -13.96
N MET A 144 10.49 17.76 -14.40
CA MET A 144 10.10 18.48 -15.61
C MET A 144 8.77 19.26 -15.51
N GLY A 145 8.18 19.37 -14.31
CA GLY A 145 6.89 20.05 -14.12
C GLY A 145 5.71 19.26 -14.70
N SER A 146 4.68 19.98 -15.11
CA SER A 146 3.44 19.40 -15.69
C SER A 146 3.39 19.49 -17.22
N ALA A 147 4.53 19.49 -17.88
CA ALA A 147 4.61 19.57 -19.32
C ALA A 147 4.04 18.30 -20.00
N ASN A 148 3.19 18.51 -21.01
CA ASN A 148 2.65 17.42 -21.84
C ASN A 148 3.62 17.10 -22.98
N ARG A 149 4.69 16.40 -22.68
CA ARG A 149 5.72 15.92 -23.63
C ARG A 149 6.52 14.80 -23.01
N ASP A 150 7.24 14.06 -23.82
CA ASP A 150 8.22 13.10 -23.34
C ASP A 150 9.37 13.81 -22.57
N PRO A 151 9.97 13.16 -21.57
CA PRO A 151 11.15 13.68 -20.89
C PRO A 151 12.36 13.69 -21.84
N THR A 152 13.24 14.65 -21.68
CA THR A 152 14.60 14.56 -22.23
C THR A 152 15.37 13.48 -21.50
N GLU A 153 16.50 13.04 -22.07
CA GLU A 153 17.34 12.03 -21.39
C GLU A 153 17.91 12.56 -20.07
N GLU A 154 18.17 13.86 -19.95
CA GLU A 154 18.60 14.48 -18.69
C GLU A 154 17.50 14.49 -17.64
N GLU A 155 16.27 14.81 -18.02
CA GLU A 155 15.10 14.74 -17.14
C GLU A 155 14.82 13.30 -16.71
N MET A 156 14.95 12.35 -17.64
CA MET A 156 14.78 10.93 -17.34
C MET A 156 15.82 10.45 -16.32
N LYS A 157 17.10 10.77 -16.51
CA LYS A 157 18.15 10.45 -15.53
C LYS A 157 17.91 11.11 -14.18
N LYS A 158 17.36 12.31 -14.15
CA LYS A 158 16.98 12.98 -12.91
C LYS A 158 15.86 12.22 -12.20
N MET A 159 14.84 11.75 -12.94
CA MET A 159 13.78 10.93 -12.36
C MET A 159 14.32 9.60 -11.82
N GLU A 160 15.17 8.91 -12.58
CA GLU A 160 15.83 7.67 -12.14
C GLU A 160 16.63 7.89 -10.84
N ALA A 161 17.38 8.97 -10.74
CA ALA A 161 18.15 9.31 -9.53
C ALA A 161 17.25 9.61 -8.32
N ILE A 162 16.09 10.26 -8.53
CA ILE A 162 15.11 10.51 -7.47
C ILE A 162 14.53 9.19 -6.97
N VAL A 163 14.10 8.29 -7.87
CA VAL A 163 13.57 6.97 -7.51
C VAL A 163 14.63 6.16 -6.77
N GLU A 164 15.86 6.12 -7.29
CA GLU A 164 16.96 5.41 -6.63
C GLU A 164 17.22 5.91 -5.21
N GLN A 165 17.26 7.24 -5.03
CA GLN A 165 17.46 7.81 -3.70
C GLN A 165 16.31 7.48 -2.77
N ALA A 166 15.06 7.59 -3.22
CA ALA A 166 13.90 7.23 -2.42
C ALA A 166 13.92 5.76 -1.96
N MET A 167 14.32 4.84 -2.85
CA MET A 167 14.49 3.43 -2.49
C MET A 167 15.61 3.21 -1.46
N LYS A 168 16.73 3.92 -1.58
CA LYS A 168 17.82 3.90 -0.58
C LYS A 168 17.36 4.45 0.77
N ASP A 169 16.48 5.43 0.77
CA ASP A 169 15.91 6.05 1.97
C ASP A 169 14.80 5.20 2.63
N GLY A 170 14.40 4.07 2.02
CA GLY A 170 13.46 3.11 2.61
C GLY A 170 12.07 3.08 1.96
N ALA A 171 11.87 3.69 0.79
CA ALA A 171 10.65 3.48 0.03
C ALA A 171 10.49 2.00 -0.34
N VAL A 172 9.24 1.48 -0.29
CA VAL A 172 8.95 0.06 -0.53
C VAL A 172 8.61 -0.27 -1.99
N GLY A 173 8.65 0.72 -2.88
CA GLY A 173 8.36 0.53 -4.29
C GLY A 173 8.02 1.82 -5.01
N LEU A 174 7.52 1.68 -6.24
CA LEU A 174 7.08 2.77 -7.12
C LEU A 174 5.57 2.73 -7.29
N SER A 175 4.90 3.87 -7.19
CA SER A 175 3.49 3.99 -7.57
C SER A 175 3.29 4.88 -8.78
N THR A 176 2.21 4.63 -9.53
CA THR A 176 1.75 5.49 -10.61
C THR A 176 0.29 5.87 -10.42
N GLY A 177 -0.07 7.06 -10.91
CA GLY A 177 -1.44 7.50 -11.12
C GLY A 177 -1.59 7.98 -12.55
N LEU A 178 -1.77 7.03 -13.48
CA LEU A 178 -1.68 7.31 -14.91
C LEU A 178 -2.90 8.04 -15.48
N ILE A 179 -3.97 8.15 -14.70
CA ILE A 179 -5.11 9.05 -15.01
C ILE A 179 -4.83 10.50 -14.59
N TYR A 180 -3.87 10.74 -13.68
CA TYR A 180 -3.61 12.07 -13.14
C TYR A 180 -2.45 12.77 -13.83
N ILE A 181 -2.50 14.10 -13.89
CA ILE A 181 -1.37 14.91 -14.39
C ILE A 181 -0.28 15.00 -13.33
N PRO A 182 1.01 14.85 -13.73
CA PRO A 182 1.53 14.68 -15.09
C PRO A 182 1.67 13.22 -15.55
N GLY A 183 1.26 12.23 -14.76
CA GLY A 183 1.40 10.80 -15.08
C GLY A 183 0.71 10.40 -16.39
N THR A 184 -0.44 11.00 -16.70
CA THR A 184 -1.20 10.72 -17.92
C THR A 184 -0.42 11.01 -19.22
N TYR A 185 0.60 11.89 -19.16
CA TYR A 185 1.44 12.23 -20.31
C TYR A 185 2.60 11.25 -20.51
N SER A 186 2.84 10.35 -19.54
CA SER A 186 3.95 9.41 -19.64
C SER A 186 3.62 8.25 -20.57
N LYS A 187 4.62 7.80 -21.31
CA LYS A 187 4.57 6.54 -22.04
C LYS A 187 4.91 5.38 -21.11
N THR A 188 4.48 4.20 -21.47
CA THR A 188 4.75 2.96 -20.72
C THR A 188 6.25 2.74 -20.52
N GLU A 189 7.09 3.07 -21.52
CA GLU A 189 8.55 2.93 -21.45
C GLU A 189 9.20 3.82 -20.40
N GLU A 190 8.66 5.02 -20.15
CA GLU A 190 9.11 5.90 -19.07
C GLU A 190 8.92 5.21 -17.73
N VAL A 191 7.71 4.65 -17.50
CA VAL A 191 7.39 3.95 -16.25
C VAL A 191 8.23 2.69 -16.11
N VAL A 192 8.43 1.92 -17.17
CA VAL A 192 9.30 0.72 -17.18
C VAL A 192 10.73 1.06 -16.76
N ARG A 193 11.28 2.19 -17.25
CA ARG A 193 12.64 2.61 -16.84
C ARG A 193 12.73 2.89 -15.35
N LEU A 194 11.75 3.63 -14.79
CA LEU A 194 11.73 3.94 -13.35
C LEU A 194 11.44 2.70 -12.51
N ALA A 195 10.56 1.83 -12.96
CA ALA A 195 10.28 0.55 -12.30
C ALA A 195 11.52 -0.35 -12.24
N LYS A 196 12.36 -0.38 -13.29
CA LYS A 196 13.65 -1.10 -13.28
C LYS A 196 14.59 -0.58 -12.19
N VAL A 197 14.58 0.72 -11.90
CA VAL A 197 15.37 1.30 -10.80
C VAL A 197 14.85 0.78 -9.46
N ALA A 198 13.53 0.85 -9.22
CA ALA A 198 12.91 0.37 -7.97
C ALA A 198 13.08 -1.15 -7.80
N SER A 199 13.04 -1.92 -8.89
CA SER A 199 13.25 -3.38 -8.91
C SER A 199 14.60 -3.80 -8.34
N ALA A 200 15.67 -3.00 -8.58
CA ALA A 200 17.00 -3.28 -8.05
C ALA A 200 17.06 -3.28 -6.51
N TYR A 201 16.04 -2.70 -5.87
CA TYR A 201 15.87 -2.64 -4.42
C TYR A 201 14.73 -3.53 -3.91
N HIS A 202 14.27 -4.49 -4.73
CA HIS A 202 13.17 -5.41 -4.41
C HIS A 202 11.84 -4.70 -4.11
N GLY A 203 11.59 -3.56 -4.75
CA GLY A 203 10.35 -2.81 -4.60
C GLY A 203 9.16 -3.48 -5.27
N VAL A 204 7.94 -3.00 -4.94
CA VAL A 204 6.69 -3.35 -5.61
C VAL A 204 6.26 -2.22 -6.55
N TYR A 205 5.50 -2.53 -7.59
CA TYR A 205 4.89 -1.55 -8.48
C TYR A 205 3.39 -1.48 -8.21
N ALA A 206 2.88 -0.34 -7.74
CA ALA A 206 1.45 -0.10 -7.51
C ALA A 206 0.88 0.86 -8.56
N SER A 207 -0.23 0.51 -9.18
CA SER A 207 -0.77 1.30 -10.30
C SER A 207 -2.23 1.68 -10.14
N HIS A 208 -2.50 2.98 -10.00
CA HIS A 208 -3.74 3.56 -10.47
C HIS A 208 -3.65 3.66 -12.01
N MET A 209 -4.40 2.83 -12.69
CA MET A 209 -4.35 2.67 -14.15
C MET A 209 -4.75 3.95 -14.90
N ARG A 210 -4.55 3.98 -16.23
CA ARG A 210 -4.93 5.13 -17.08
C ARG A 210 -6.43 5.28 -17.19
N ASP A 211 -7.14 4.18 -17.35
CA ASP A 211 -8.59 4.14 -17.43
C ASP A 211 -9.11 2.90 -16.69
N GLU A 212 -10.11 3.11 -15.89
CA GLU A 212 -10.82 2.03 -15.18
C GLU A 212 -12.18 1.74 -15.83
N GLY A 213 -12.42 2.29 -17.00
CA GLY A 213 -13.66 2.22 -17.77
C GLY A 213 -13.53 1.37 -19.03
N ASP A 214 -13.62 2.03 -20.16
CA ASP A 214 -13.75 1.38 -21.46
C ASP A 214 -12.48 0.63 -21.88
N SER A 215 -11.29 1.16 -21.58
CA SER A 215 -9.98 0.56 -21.86
C SER A 215 -9.40 -0.31 -20.75
N VAL A 216 -10.15 -0.61 -19.70
CA VAL A 216 -9.65 -1.29 -18.49
C VAL A 216 -8.83 -2.55 -18.77
N THR A 217 -9.16 -3.33 -19.79
CA THR A 217 -8.40 -4.55 -20.13
C THR A 217 -7.01 -4.24 -20.68
N GLN A 218 -6.89 -3.19 -21.49
CA GLN A 218 -5.61 -2.71 -22.01
C GLN A 218 -4.74 -2.16 -20.88
N ASP A 219 -5.35 -1.48 -19.91
CA ASP A 219 -4.66 -0.83 -18.81
C ASP A 219 -4.21 -1.84 -17.75
N ILE A 220 -4.97 -2.91 -17.55
CA ILE A 220 -4.51 -4.08 -16.78
C ILE A 220 -3.27 -4.70 -17.44
N GLU A 221 -3.29 -4.87 -18.78
CA GLU A 221 -2.13 -5.40 -19.51
C GLU A 221 -0.94 -4.44 -19.45
N GLU A 222 -1.14 -3.11 -19.51
CA GLU A 222 -0.07 -2.12 -19.33
C GLU A 222 0.58 -2.28 -17.96
N ALA A 223 -0.21 -2.36 -16.88
CA ALA A 223 0.33 -2.52 -15.54
C ALA A 223 1.13 -3.83 -15.38
N MET A 224 0.60 -4.94 -15.90
CA MET A 224 1.30 -6.23 -15.90
C MET A 224 2.55 -6.20 -16.79
N HIS A 225 2.52 -5.51 -17.93
CA HIS A 225 3.67 -5.36 -18.82
C HIS A 225 4.81 -4.60 -18.12
N ILE A 226 4.50 -3.50 -17.42
CA ILE A 226 5.49 -2.74 -16.63
C ILE A 226 6.15 -3.66 -15.59
N GLY A 227 5.35 -4.45 -14.86
CA GLY A 227 5.87 -5.39 -13.88
C GLY A 227 6.75 -6.49 -14.49
N ARG A 228 6.35 -7.09 -15.62
CA ARG A 228 7.14 -8.12 -16.30
C ARG A 228 8.47 -7.57 -16.81
N GLU A 229 8.45 -6.40 -17.50
CA GLU A 229 9.65 -5.75 -18.03
C GLU A 229 10.62 -5.29 -16.96
N SER A 230 10.11 -4.89 -15.80
CA SER A 230 10.92 -4.47 -14.65
C SER A 230 11.24 -5.61 -13.68
N LYS A 231 10.61 -6.79 -13.81
CA LYS A 231 10.68 -7.92 -12.89
C LYS A 231 10.22 -7.58 -11.47
N MET A 232 9.17 -6.79 -11.36
CA MET A 232 8.57 -6.39 -10.09
C MET A 232 7.23 -7.10 -9.87
N PRO A 233 6.89 -7.43 -8.62
CA PRO A 233 5.49 -7.70 -8.25
C PRO A 233 4.63 -6.48 -8.55
N VAL A 234 3.38 -6.71 -8.93
CA VAL A 234 2.43 -5.65 -9.28
C VAL A 234 1.24 -5.66 -8.32
N GLU A 235 0.87 -4.49 -7.85
CA GLU A 235 -0.40 -4.22 -7.18
C GLU A 235 -1.25 -3.32 -8.09
N ILE A 236 -2.41 -3.82 -8.56
CA ILE A 236 -3.37 -2.99 -9.30
C ILE A 236 -4.31 -2.36 -8.29
N SER A 237 -4.21 -1.06 -8.16
CA SER A 237 -4.88 -0.26 -7.13
C SER A 237 -6.40 -0.23 -7.35
N HIS A 238 -7.16 -0.32 -6.22
CA HIS A 238 -8.62 -0.14 -6.14
C HIS A 238 -9.38 -0.72 -7.35
N PHE A 239 -9.11 -1.98 -7.62
CA PHE A 239 -9.56 -2.74 -8.79
C PHE A 239 -11.06 -2.68 -8.99
N LYS A 240 -11.51 -1.92 -9.97
CA LYS A 240 -12.92 -1.69 -10.28
C LYS A 240 -13.14 -1.44 -11.76
N LEU A 241 -14.42 -1.38 -12.14
CA LEU A 241 -14.84 -0.93 -13.46
C LEU A 241 -15.75 0.28 -13.31
N SER A 242 -15.29 1.40 -13.82
CA SER A 242 -16.01 2.67 -13.80
C SER A 242 -16.99 2.76 -14.98
N GLY A 243 -18.13 3.42 -14.70
CA GLY A 243 -19.18 3.62 -15.70
C GLY A 243 -20.19 2.46 -15.76
N GLN A 244 -21.49 2.83 -15.81
CA GLN A 244 -22.58 1.84 -15.82
C GLN A 244 -22.50 0.88 -17.00
N GLN A 245 -22.02 1.35 -18.17
CA GLN A 245 -21.82 0.54 -19.38
C GLN A 245 -20.78 -0.58 -19.19
N ASN A 246 -19.92 -0.47 -18.19
CA ASN A 246 -18.87 -1.43 -17.89
C ASN A 246 -19.25 -2.44 -16.80
N TRP A 247 -20.44 -2.31 -16.20
CA TRP A 247 -20.87 -3.22 -15.13
C TRP A 247 -20.93 -4.67 -15.63
N GLY A 248 -20.45 -5.58 -14.79
CA GLY A 248 -20.38 -7.01 -15.09
C GLY A 248 -19.15 -7.45 -15.88
N ARG A 249 -18.30 -6.53 -16.36
CA ARG A 249 -17.03 -6.88 -17.02
C ARG A 249 -15.97 -7.47 -16.08
N SER A 250 -16.22 -7.48 -14.77
CA SER A 250 -15.40 -8.23 -13.80
C SER A 250 -15.26 -9.72 -14.18
N LYS A 251 -16.22 -10.28 -14.92
CA LYS A 251 -16.14 -11.63 -15.51
C LYS A 251 -14.99 -11.78 -16.51
N ILE A 252 -14.42 -10.68 -17.00
CA ILE A 252 -13.27 -10.64 -17.92
C ILE A 252 -12.02 -10.26 -17.14
N THR A 253 -12.07 -9.19 -16.35
CA THR A 253 -10.87 -8.62 -15.69
C THR A 253 -10.34 -9.49 -14.57
N VAL A 254 -11.20 -10.10 -13.75
CA VAL A 254 -10.75 -11.01 -12.67
C VAL A 254 -10.03 -12.25 -13.23
N PRO A 255 -10.53 -12.95 -14.27
CA PRO A 255 -9.79 -14.03 -14.91
C PRO A 255 -8.43 -13.64 -15.48
N MET A 256 -8.23 -12.39 -15.94
CA MET A 256 -6.91 -11.92 -16.38
C MET A 256 -5.88 -11.98 -15.25
N ILE A 257 -6.26 -11.53 -14.06
CA ILE A 257 -5.39 -11.58 -12.86
C ILE A 257 -5.12 -13.02 -12.44
N ILE A 258 -6.18 -13.85 -12.37
CA ILE A 258 -6.06 -15.27 -12.01
C ILE A 258 -5.10 -15.97 -12.96
N LYS A 259 -5.27 -15.80 -14.28
CA LYS A 259 -4.41 -16.40 -15.29
C LYS A 259 -2.95 -15.96 -15.16
N ALA A 260 -2.70 -14.67 -14.97
CA ALA A 260 -1.34 -14.17 -14.77
C ALA A 260 -0.66 -14.81 -13.54
N ARG A 261 -1.41 -14.98 -12.44
CA ARG A 261 -0.91 -15.69 -11.25
C ARG A 261 -0.67 -17.18 -11.49
N GLU A 262 -1.53 -17.86 -12.23
CA GLU A 262 -1.34 -19.27 -12.63
C GLU A 262 -0.09 -19.44 -13.51
N GLU A 263 0.26 -18.44 -14.31
CA GLU A 263 1.49 -18.37 -15.10
C GLU A 263 2.73 -18.02 -14.26
N GLY A 264 2.58 -17.82 -12.96
CA GLY A 264 3.65 -17.53 -12.01
C GLY A 264 4.03 -16.06 -11.92
N PHE A 265 3.23 -15.13 -12.48
CA PHE A 265 3.45 -13.70 -12.32
C PHE A 265 2.86 -13.21 -11.00
N ASP A 266 3.67 -12.50 -10.22
CA ASP A 266 3.23 -11.95 -8.93
C ASP A 266 2.45 -10.65 -9.15
N VAL A 267 1.13 -10.79 -9.25
CA VAL A 267 0.18 -9.69 -9.37
C VAL A 267 -0.92 -9.82 -8.34
N THR A 268 -1.21 -8.73 -7.64
CA THR A 268 -2.27 -8.59 -6.65
C THR A 268 -3.17 -7.41 -6.98
N ILE A 269 -4.30 -7.33 -6.31
CA ILE A 269 -5.25 -6.22 -6.42
C ILE A 269 -5.68 -5.78 -5.04
N ASP A 270 -5.86 -4.49 -4.82
CA ASP A 270 -6.57 -3.97 -3.67
C ASP A 270 -8.00 -3.57 -4.01
N GLN A 271 -8.87 -3.48 -2.99
CA GLN A 271 -10.28 -3.14 -3.17
C GLN A 271 -10.82 -2.48 -1.91
N TYR A 272 -11.56 -1.40 -2.06
CA TYR A 272 -12.32 -0.80 -0.97
C TYR A 272 -13.79 -1.32 -0.93
N PRO A 273 -14.42 -1.38 0.26
CA PRO A 273 -15.74 -1.99 0.41
C PRO A 273 -16.90 -0.98 0.22
N TYR A 274 -16.76 0.00 -0.67
CA TYR A 274 -17.77 1.02 -0.91
C TYR A 274 -18.37 0.91 -2.29
N THR A 275 -19.63 1.34 -2.45
CA THR A 275 -20.34 1.39 -3.73
C THR A 275 -20.12 2.71 -4.49
N ALA A 276 -19.29 3.59 -3.96
CA ALA A 276 -18.94 4.87 -4.55
C ALA A 276 -17.41 5.05 -4.52
N SER A 277 -16.89 5.85 -5.45
CA SER A 277 -15.49 6.27 -5.49
C SER A 277 -15.35 7.77 -5.30
N SER A 278 -14.15 8.22 -4.95
CA SER A 278 -13.81 9.62 -4.84
C SER A 278 -12.54 9.91 -5.63
N THR A 279 -12.56 10.96 -6.43
CA THR A 279 -11.39 11.44 -7.17
C THR A 279 -11.52 12.93 -7.48
N SER A 280 -10.49 13.49 -8.14
CA SER A 280 -10.50 14.91 -8.54
C SER A 280 -11.46 15.16 -9.70
N LEU A 281 -12.19 16.29 -9.66
CA LEU A 281 -13.01 16.74 -10.78
C LEU A 281 -12.22 16.93 -12.08
N SER A 282 -10.90 17.12 -11.99
CA SER A 282 -10.05 17.25 -13.17
C SER A 282 -10.04 15.99 -14.05
N THR A 283 -10.29 14.82 -13.48
CA THR A 283 -10.37 13.57 -14.27
C THR A 283 -11.55 13.53 -15.26
N LEU A 284 -12.49 14.45 -15.13
CA LEU A 284 -13.59 14.63 -16.08
C LEU A 284 -13.22 15.53 -17.26
N LEU A 285 -12.04 16.15 -17.24
CA LEU A 285 -11.58 17.05 -18.30
C LEU A 285 -10.59 16.32 -19.21
N PRO A 286 -10.66 16.57 -20.53
CA PRO A 286 -9.66 16.01 -21.44
C PRO A 286 -8.25 16.48 -21.09
N ASP A 287 -7.26 15.59 -21.26
CA ASP A 287 -5.85 15.82 -20.89
C ASP A 287 -5.26 17.10 -21.47
N TRP A 288 -5.64 17.43 -22.73
CA TRP A 288 -5.15 18.65 -23.37
C TRP A 288 -5.62 19.94 -22.69
N VAL A 289 -6.77 19.90 -21.97
CA VAL A 289 -7.24 21.05 -21.16
C VAL A 289 -6.37 21.24 -19.93
N LEU A 290 -5.90 20.16 -19.36
CA LEU A 290 -5.20 20.07 -18.08
C LEU A 290 -3.69 20.38 -18.20
N ALA A 291 -3.13 20.42 -19.42
CA ALA A 291 -1.72 20.65 -19.66
C ALA A 291 -1.23 21.99 -19.08
N ASP A 292 0.02 22.02 -18.63
CA ASP A 292 0.77 23.19 -18.17
C ASP A 292 0.25 23.85 -16.87
N GLY A 293 -0.53 23.12 -16.07
CA GLY A 293 -0.91 23.52 -14.72
C GLY A 293 -2.16 24.41 -14.61
N GLN A 294 -2.50 24.78 -13.37
CA GLN A 294 -3.77 25.37 -13.01
C GLN A 294 -4.11 26.69 -13.72
N ASP A 295 -3.14 27.56 -13.94
CA ASP A 295 -3.40 28.85 -14.60
C ASP A 295 -3.71 28.66 -16.08
N SER A 296 -3.05 27.70 -16.73
CA SER A 296 -3.33 27.32 -18.11
C SER A 296 -4.72 26.68 -18.25
N ILE A 297 -5.14 25.85 -17.31
CA ILE A 297 -6.49 25.28 -17.23
C ILE A 297 -7.54 26.41 -17.14
N LYS A 298 -7.36 27.34 -16.21
CA LYS A 298 -8.27 28.49 -16.04
C LYS A 298 -8.36 29.33 -17.31
N ALA A 299 -7.20 29.64 -17.93
CA ALA A 299 -7.15 30.42 -19.16
C ALA A 299 -7.83 29.71 -20.34
N ARG A 300 -7.67 28.37 -20.47
CA ARG A 300 -8.39 27.58 -21.49
C ARG A 300 -9.88 27.56 -21.23
N LEU A 301 -10.32 27.25 -20.01
CA LEU A 301 -11.73 27.16 -19.65
C LEU A 301 -12.46 28.52 -19.64
N ALA A 302 -11.73 29.64 -19.58
CA ALA A 302 -12.31 30.96 -19.77
C ALA A 302 -12.78 31.23 -21.20
N LYS A 303 -12.27 30.47 -22.20
CA LYS A 303 -12.62 30.64 -23.62
C LYS A 303 -13.91 29.87 -23.98
N PRO A 304 -14.97 30.55 -24.45
CA PRO A 304 -16.26 29.88 -24.76
C PRO A 304 -16.15 28.75 -25.77
N GLU A 305 -15.26 28.89 -26.78
CA GLU A 305 -15.01 27.86 -27.81
C GLU A 305 -14.38 26.59 -27.22
N ILE A 306 -13.45 26.73 -26.27
CA ILE A 306 -12.85 25.61 -25.56
C ILE A 306 -13.88 24.89 -24.70
N ARG A 307 -14.70 25.63 -23.96
CA ARG A 307 -15.79 25.02 -23.14
C ARG A 307 -16.76 24.21 -23.98
N LYS A 308 -17.11 24.73 -25.21
CA LYS A 308 -17.97 23.97 -26.14
C LYS A 308 -17.33 22.67 -26.64
N GLN A 309 -15.99 22.64 -26.78
CA GLN A 309 -15.28 21.41 -27.15
C GLN A 309 -15.27 20.41 -25.99
N VAL A 310 -14.99 20.87 -24.78
CA VAL A 310 -14.96 20.03 -23.57
C VAL A 310 -16.32 19.38 -23.29
N ILE A 311 -17.43 20.08 -23.50
CA ILE A 311 -18.78 19.53 -23.28
C ILE A 311 -19.13 18.41 -24.30
N LYS A 312 -18.40 18.31 -25.42
CA LYS A 312 -18.64 17.29 -26.46
C LYS A 312 -17.75 16.05 -26.29
N CYS A 313 -16.75 16.12 -25.42
CA CYS A 313 -15.90 14.99 -25.04
C CYS A 313 -16.56 14.15 -23.96
#